data_ecd1b2089a355f72acd909e48c10b862
#
_entry.id   ecd1b2089a355f72acd909e48c10b862
#
_cell.length_a   1.000
_cell.length_b   1.000
_cell.length_c   1.000
_cell.angle_alpha   90.00
_cell.angle_beta   90.00
_cell.angle_gamma   90.00
#
_symmetry.space_group_name_H-M   'P 1'
#
loop_
_entity.id
_entity.type
_entity.pdbx_description
1 polymer ?
#
loop_
_entity_poly.entity_id
_entity_poly.type
_entity_poly.pdbx_seq_one_letter_code
_entity_poly.pdbx_strand_id
1 'polypeptide(L)'
;MGKDNKGNNLGKGISQDKSGKYRVRLKVSSDYKIDRNFDTLREAKSFLETARYEMAKDMPISDRSTTVNELYYKFIAHKLATNKAENTIRNYNNRYFFNIKGAIGTMRVVDVKPMHIQAVLNNMKSDYMTSTIKQTYDTMRGLFWFAVANDFISDSPVTKGNIVEIPEGEETKVIDFFSVEEQRHFLQVAKDLAYFEQFALMLLTGMRVSEVVGLTWSCVDLEKRTITIDKVLEYRYQRRKDAELEFEKTKIVRVRKSKNGKDVPVDGWRWGKPKTVHSKRIIHISQQVVELLKGLQDRPYLRDDTPEEFRDLVFLCKKTGMPVRSNTYDNAIRKRIDVMTSEINANRKAQGLAPIAPHYLSCHDFRHTYATRFIESAKDANYAKMYKYLSKSLGHSSISITLDLYSHLTEESDMELMNDFGEYMAQII
;
A
#
# COMPACT_ATOMS: atom_id res chain seq x y z
N MET A 1 -35.65 -45.43 0.02
CA MET A 1 -35.91 -44.29 0.94
C MET A 1 -35.12 -44.52 2.21
N GLY A 2 -34.41 -43.52 2.73
CA GLY A 2 -33.66 -43.66 3.97
C GLY A 2 -34.59 -43.72 5.16
N LYS A 3 -34.22 -44.52 6.16
CA LYS A 3 -35.00 -44.68 7.40
C LYS A 3 -34.14 -44.26 8.59
N ASP A 4 -34.77 -43.82 9.68
CA ASP A 4 -34.11 -43.63 10.97
C ASP A 4 -33.98 -44.99 11.70
N ASN A 5 -33.30 -44.98 12.86
CA ASN A 5 -33.11 -46.16 13.69
C ASN A 5 -34.42 -46.70 14.32
N LYS A 6 -35.54 -45.96 14.17
CA LYS A 6 -36.88 -46.33 14.61
C LYS A 6 -37.78 -46.75 13.46
N GLY A 7 -37.25 -46.80 12.21
CA GLY A 7 -37.99 -47.22 11.02
C GLY A 7 -38.76 -46.11 10.32
N ASN A 8 -38.74 -44.86 10.81
CA ASN A 8 -39.44 -43.73 10.20
C ASN A 8 -38.76 -43.29 8.91
N ASN A 9 -39.53 -42.83 7.92
CA ASN A 9 -39.03 -42.39 6.65
C ASN A 9 -38.42 -40.97 6.73
N LEU A 10 -37.14 -40.86 6.39
CA LEU A 10 -36.38 -39.61 6.44
C LEU A 10 -36.38 -38.85 5.10
N GLY A 11 -36.95 -39.45 4.05
CA GLY A 11 -36.91 -38.91 2.69
C GLY A 11 -35.77 -39.50 1.86
N LYS A 12 -35.77 -39.18 0.54
CA LYS A 12 -34.75 -39.69 -0.41
C LYS A 12 -33.42 -38.90 -0.21
N GLY A 13 -32.35 -39.62 0.09
CA GLY A 13 -30.98 -39.07 0.23
C GLY A 13 -30.54 -38.89 1.68
N ILE A 14 -31.39 -39.11 2.70
CA ILE A 14 -31.02 -39.04 4.11
C ILE A 14 -31.19 -40.42 4.75
N SER A 15 -30.23 -40.84 5.58
CA SER A 15 -30.29 -42.02 6.41
C SER A 15 -29.71 -41.71 7.80
N GLN A 16 -30.12 -42.41 8.84
CA GLN A 16 -29.51 -42.33 10.16
C GLN A 16 -28.51 -43.48 10.33
N ASP A 17 -27.33 -43.20 10.83
CA ASP A 17 -26.34 -44.24 11.14
C ASP A 17 -26.54 -44.82 12.55
N LYS A 18 -25.76 -45.85 12.89
CA LYS A 18 -25.84 -46.53 14.20
C LYS A 18 -25.44 -45.62 15.37
N SER A 19 -24.71 -44.55 15.12
CA SER A 19 -24.30 -43.54 16.12
C SER A 19 -25.38 -42.49 16.37
N GLY A 20 -26.50 -42.51 15.61
CA GLY A 20 -27.59 -41.56 15.72
C GLY A 20 -27.44 -40.34 14.82
N LYS A 21 -26.33 -40.21 14.08
CA LYS A 21 -26.09 -39.08 13.15
C LYS A 21 -26.85 -39.28 11.83
N TYR A 22 -27.28 -38.17 11.23
CA TYR A 22 -28.02 -38.18 9.97
C TYR A 22 -27.03 -38.01 8.80
N ARG A 23 -27.00 -39.03 7.93
CA ARG A 23 -26.11 -39.09 6.77
C ARG A 23 -26.86 -38.68 5.49
N VAL A 24 -26.36 -37.67 4.81
CA VAL A 24 -26.87 -37.21 3.51
C VAL A 24 -26.01 -37.77 2.38
N ARG A 25 -26.64 -38.44 1.42
CA ARG A 25 -26.00 -38.95 0.19
C ARG A 25 -26.72 -38.38 -1.03
N LEU A 26 -25.99 -37.64 -1.84
CA LEU A 26 -26.51 -37.05 -3.08
C LEU A 26 -25.51 -37.28 -4.22
N LYS A 27 -25.95 -37.87 -5.32
CA LYS A 27 -25.14 -38.00 -6.53
C LYS A 27 -25.25 -36.73 -7.33
N VAL A 28 -24.13 -36.04 -7.55
CA VAL A 28 -24.05 -34.75 -8.25
C VAL A 28 -23.68 -34.94 -9.73
N SER A 29 -22.70 -35.83 -10.02
CA SER A 29 -22.29 -36.19 -11.37
C SER A 29 -21.93 -37.68 -11.44
N SER A 30 -21.44 -38.17 -12.60
CA SER A 30 -20.91 -39.52 -12.73
C SER A 30 -19.82 -39.81 -11.71
N ASP A 31 -18.96 -38.85 -11.44
CA ASP A 31 -17.72 -39.00 -10.68
C ASP A 31 -17.74 -38.32 -9.31
N TYR A 32 -18.80 -37.54 -9.01
CA TYR A 32 -18.90 -36.82 -7.75
C TYR A 32 -20.17 -37.11 -6.98
N LYS A 33 -19.97 -37.54 -5.71
CA LYS A 33 -21.06 -37.82 -4.76
C LYS A 33 -20.81 -37.07 -3.45
N ILE A 34 -21.85 -36.42 -2.96
CA ILE A 34 -21.84 -35.83 -1.61
C ILE A 34 -22.19 -36.94 -0.62
N ASP A 35 -21.38 -37.09 0.42
CA ASP A 35 -21.59 -37.99 1.53
C ASP A 35 -21.19 -37.29 2.84
N ARG A 36 -22.20 -36.82 3.61
CA ARG A 36 -21.97 -36.01 4.81
C ARG A 36 -22.86 -36.42 5.96
N ASN A 37 -22.33 -36.30 7.20
CA ASN A 37 -23.03 -36.55 8.44
C ASN A 37 -23.39 -35.23 9.13
N PHE A 38 -24.58 -35.24 9.79
CA PHE A 38 -25.14 -34.10 10.53
C PHE A 38 -25.64 -34.61 11.90
N ASP A 39 -25.60 -33.76 12.90
CA ASP A 39 -26.02 -34.09 14.23
C ASP A 39 -27.57 -34.08 14.38
N THR A 40 -28.26 -33.27 13.56
CA THR A 40 -29.72 -33.16 13.58
C THR A 40 -30.37 -33.45 12.21
N LEU A 41 -31.58 -33.98 12.24
CA LEU A 41 -32.40 -34.20 11.04
C LEU A 41 -32.72 -32.88 10.30
N ARG A 42 -32.89 -31.80 11.06
CA ARG A 42 -33.18 -30.46 10.52
C ARG A 42 -32.01 -29.95 9.65
N GLU A 43 -30.79 -30.09 10.13
CA GLU A 43 -29.59 -29.72 9.39
C GLU A 43 -29.42 -30.59 8.13
N ALA A 44 -29.61 -31.90 8.26
CA ALA A 44 -29.53 -32.80 7.12
C ALA A 44 -30.54 -32.47 6.02
N LYS A 45 -31.81 -32.17 6.39
CA LYS A 45 -32.85 -31.76 5.45
C LYS A 45 -32.55 -30.45 4.79
N SER A 46 -32.20 -29.42 5.57
CA SER A 46 -31.83 -28.09 5.06
C SER A 46 -30.66 -28.16 4.08
N PHE A 47 -29.63 -28.95 4.43
CA PHE A 47 -28.49 -29.16 3.52
C PHE A 47 -28.92 -29.85 2.21
N LEU A 48 -29.74 -30.91 2.28
CA LEU A 48 -30.16 -31.63 1.10
C LEU A 48 -31.06 -30.81 0.18
N GLU A 49 -31.96 -30.00 0.74
CA GLU A 49 -32.83 -29.09 -0.03
C GLU A 49 -31.99 -28.03 -0.76
N THR A 50 -31.02 -27.43 -0.06
CA THR A 50 -30.14 -26.43 -0.64
C THR A 50 -29.24 -27.04 -1.73
N ALA A 51 -28.68 -28.24 -1.47
CA ALA A 51 -27.84 -28.91 -2.48
C ALA A 51 -28.64 -29.27 -3.75
N ARG A 52 -29.92 -29.69 -3.61
CA ARG A 52 -30.81 -29.93 -4.75
C ARG A 52 -31.16 -28.66 -5.52
N TYR A 53 -31.39 -27.55 -4.81
CA TYR A 53 -31.67 -26.26 -5.44
C TYR A 53 -30.46 -25.76 -6.25
N GLU A 54 -29.25 -25.92 -5.72
CA GLU A 54 -28.01 -25.57 -6.41
C GLU A 54 -27.75 -26.45 -7.63
N MET A 55 -27.98 -27.75 -7.52
CA MET A 55 -27.92 -28.67 -8.68
C MET A 55 -28.92 -28.29 -9.78
N ALA A 56 -30.12 -27.87 -9.40
CA ALA A 56 -31.14 -27.45 -10.37
C ALA A 56 -30.81 -26.14 -11.07
N LYS A 57 -29.86 -25.34 -10.55
CA LYS A 57 -29.37 -24.09 -11.12
C LYS A 57 -27.98 -24.19 -11.76
N ASP A 58 -27.47 -25.41 -11.97
CA ASP A 58 -26.07 -25.64 -12.43
C ASP A 58 -25.01 -24.91 -11.55
N MET A 59 -25.33 -24.64 -10.29
CA MET A 59 -24.39 -24.00 -9.37
C MET A 59 -23.46 -25.06 -8.78
N PRO A 60 -22.14 -24.86 -8.80
CA PRO A 60 -21.19 -25.80 -8.22
C PRO A 60 -21.42 -25.90 -6.70
N ILE A 61 -21.52 -27.13 -6.20
CA ILE A 61 -21.63 -27.42 -4.77
C ILE A 61 -20.23 -27.36 -4.21
N SER A 62 -19.79 -26.16 -3.81
CA SER A 62 -18.51 -25.94 -3.17
C SER A 62 -18.46 -26.58 -1.77
N ASP A 63 -17.27 -26.83 -1.28
CA ASP A 63 -17.07 -27.30 0.10
C ASP A 63 -17.51 -26.21 1.10
N ARG A 64 -18.76 -26.30 1.56
CA ARG A 64 -19.40 -25.34 2.48
C ARG A 64 -18.75 -25.29 3.87
N SER A 65 -17.83 -26.19 4.16
CA SER A 65 -17.08 -26.18 5.41
C SER A 65 -15.92 -25.18 5.40
N THR A 66 -15.51 -24.70 4.22
CA THR A 66 -14.37 -23.79 4.08
C THR A 66 -14.58 -22.53 4.92
N THR A 67 -13.64 -22.28 5.82
CA THR A 67 -13.61 -21.08 6.66
C THR A 67 -13.00 -19.88 5.91
N VAL A 68 -13.24 -18.67 6.41
CA VAL A 68 -12.61 -17.47 5.88
C VAL A 68 -11.08 -17.53 6.00
N ASN A 69 -10.54 -18.16 7.05
CA ASN A 69 -9.11 -18.42 7.18
C ASN A 69 -8.58 -19.27 6.01
N GLU A 70 -9.21 -20.41 5.73
CA GLU A 70 -8.80 -21.30 4.64
C GLU A 70 -8.92 -20.63 3.28
N LEU A 71 -10.00 -19.87 3.06
CA LEU A 71 -10.19 -19.07 1.86
C LEU A 71 -9.07 -18.04 1.70
N TYR A 72 -8.71 -17.35 2.78
CA TYR A 72 -7.64 -16.35 2.74
C TYR A 72 -6.31 -16.96 2.31
N TYR A 73 -5.97 -18.14 2.79
CA TYR A 73 -4.74 -18.82 2.37
C TYR A 73 -4.75 -19.19 0.89
N LYS A 74 -5.88 -19.68 0.38
CA LYS A 74 -6.05 -19.94 -1.06
C LYS A 74 -5.92 -18.65 -1.89
N PHE A 75 -6.52 -17.56 -1.40
CA PHE A 75 -6.42 -16.23 -2.02
C PHE A 75 -4.97 -15.73 -2.08
N ILE A 76 -4.22 -15.82 -0.99
CA ILE A 76 -2.81 -15.38 -0.97
C ILE A 76 -1.94 -16.28 -1.86
N ALA A 77 -2.15 -17.59 -1.88
CA ALA A 77 -1.45 -18.50 -2.79
C ALA A 77 -1.69 -18.11 -4.27
N HIS A 78 -2.94 -17.79 -4.64
CA HIS A 78 -3.27 -17.28 -5.97
C HIS A 78 -2.57 -15.95 -6.27
N LYS A 79 -2.57 -14.99 -5.33
CA LYS A 79 -1.89 -13.69 -5.51
C LYS A 79 -0.37 -13.85 -5.67
N LEU A 80 0.24 -14.80 -5.00
CA LEU A 80 1.65 -15.14 -5.15
C LEU A 80 1.94 -15.76 -6.52
N ALA A 81 1.09 -16.69 -6.98
CA ALA A 81 1.22 -17.32 -8.31
C ALA A 81 1.06 -16.31 -9.46
N THR A 82 0.27 -15.24 -9.26
CA THR A 82 0.10 -14.15 -10.24
C THR A 82 1.17 -13.05 -10.13
N ASN A 83 2.29 -13.30 -9.46
CA ASN A 83 3.44 -12.39 -9.34
C ASN A 83 3.08 -10.97 -8.83
N LYS A 84 2.10 -10.86 -7.92
CA LYS A 84 1.82 -9.57 -7.28
C LYS A 84 3.00 -9.11 -6.45
N ALA A 85 3.23 -7.79 -6.44
CA ALA A 85 4.32 -7.18 -5.70
C ALA A 85 4.29 -7.59 -4.22
N GLU A 86 5.44 -7.91 -3.64
CA GLU A 86 5.59 -8.40 -2.26
C GLU A 86 4.99 -7.44 -1.23
N ASN A 87 5.14 -6.13 -1.43
CA ASN A 87 4.50 -5.11 -0.59
C ASN A 87 2.96 -5.21 -0.62
N THR A 88 2.38 -5.57 -1.77
CA THR A 88 0.93 -5.79 -1.89
C THR A 88 0.50 -7.00 -1.06
N ILE A 89 1.25 -8.10 -1.13
CA ILE A 89 0.97 -9.30 -0.31
C ILE A 89 1.11 -8.97 1.18
N ARG A 90 2.15 -8.22 1.57
CA ARG A 90 2.35 -7.78 2.96
C ARG A 90 1.17 -6.93 3.45
N ASN A 91 0.66 -6.03 2.62
CA ASN A 91 -0.49 -5.21 2.97
C ASN A 91 -1.76 -6.06 3.15
N TYR A 92 -2.03 -7.02 2.25
CA TYR A 92 -3.13 -7.98 2.45
C TYR A 92 -2.99 -8.72 3.78
N ASN A 93 -1.80 -9.24 4.09
CA ASN A 93 -1.56 -9.95 5.34
C ASN A 93 -1.79 -9.06 6.57
N ASN A 94 -1.24 -7.84 6.58
CA ASN A 94 -1.43 -6.92 7.69
C ASN A 94 -2.93 -6.64 7.91
N ARG A 95 -3.69 -6.31 6.84
CA ARG A 95 -5.14 -6.06 6.97
C ARG A 95 -5.89 -7.30 7.44
N TYR A 96 -5.54 -8.46 6.92
CA TYR A 96 -6.21 -9.70 7.31
C TYR A 96 -5.95 -10.06 8.77
N PHE A 97 -4.69 -10.16 9.17
CA PHE A 97 -4.32 -10.65 10.50
C PHE A 97 -4.68 -9.67 11.63
N PHE A 98 -4.55 -8.37 11.39
CA PHE A 98 -4.86 -7.39 12.43
C PHE A 98 -6.34 -7.01 12.51
N ASN A 99 -7.06 -6.96 11.36
CA ASN A 99 -8.39 -6.37 11.35
C ASN A 99 -9.51 -7.36 11.01
N ILE A 100 -9.23 -8.45 10.25
CA ILE A 100 -10.28 -9.32 9.70
C ILE A 100 -10.33 -10.67 10.42
N LYS A 101 -9.18 -11.32 10.62
CA LYS A 101 -9.07 -12.69 11.15
C LYS A 101 -9.81 -12.89 12.47
N GLY A 102 -9.64 -11.97 13.42
CA GLY A 102 -10.24 -12.07 14.75
C GLY A 102 -11.78 -12.01 14.73
N ALA A 103 -12.35 -11.29 13.76
CA ALA A 103 -13.79 -11.07 13.69
C ALA A 103 -14.54 -12.17 12.91
N ILE A 104 -13.99 -12.56 11.74
CA ILE A 104 -14.71 -13.49 10.84
C ILE A 104 -13.88 -14.69 10.39
N GLY A 105 -12.61 -14.80 10.79
CA GLY A 105 -11.67 -15.80 10.27
C GLY A 105 -12.12 -17.24 10.47
N THR A 106 -12.78 -17.58 11.58
CA THR A 106 -13.29 -18.91 11.89
C THR A 106 -14.69 -19.19 11.34
N MET A 107 -15.37 -18.17 10.82
CA MET A 107 -16.68 -18.34 10.19
C MET A 107 -16.54 -19.10 8.86
N ARG A 108 -17.55 -19.90 8.53
CA ARG A 108 -17.65 -20.47 7.18
C ARG A 108 -17.93 -19.36 6.19
N VAL A 109 -17.30 -19.44 5.00
CA VAL A 109 -17.44 -18.42 3.95
C VAL A 109 -18.91 -18.17 3.57
N VAL A 110 -19.72 -19.24 3.54
CA VAL A 110 -21.15 -19.19 3.22
C VAL A 110 -22.02 -18.51 4.28
N ASP A 111 -21.56 -18.42 5.52
CA ASP A 111 -22.29 -17.82 6.64
C ASP A 111 -21.97 -16.32 6.82
N VAL A 112 -20.96 -15.81 6.12
CA VAL A 112 -20.58 -14.39 6.18
C VAL A 112 -21.65 -13.55 5.48
N LYS A 113 -22.22 -12.60 6.20
CA LYS A 113 -23.25 -11.67 5.73
C LYS A 113 -22.71 -10.24 5.72
N PRO A 114 -23.34 -9.30 4.98
CA PRO A 114 -22.95 -7.88 4.98
C PRO A 114 -22.80 -7.28 6.38
N MET A 115 -23.66 -7.65 7.33
CA MET A 115 -23.58 -7.19 8.71
C MET A 115 -22.26 -7.57 9.41
N HIS A 116 -21.68 -8.73 9.08
CA HIS A 116 -20.39 -9.14 9.65
C HIS A 116 -19.25 -8.32 9.06
N ILE A 117 -19.32 -7.98 7.76
CA ILE A 117 -18.37 -7.08 7.12
C ILE A 117 -18.45 -5.68 7.73
N GLN A 118 -19.68 -5.15 7.91
CA GLN A 118 -19.91 -3.86 8.54
C GLN A 118 -19.36 -3.82 9.97
N ALA A 119 -19.55 -4.89 10.74
CA ALA A 119 -19.02 -4.96 12.11
C ALA A 119 -17.48 -4.88 12.14
N VAL A 120 -16.78 -5.54 11.19
CA VAL A 120 -15.31 -5.41 11.06
C VAL A 120 -14.91 -3.95 10.83
N LEU A 121 -15.59 -3.24 9.94
CA LEU A 121 -15.25 -1.84 9.61
C LEU A 121 -15.60 -0.90 10.77
N ASN A 122 -16.75 -1.09 11.43
CA ASN A 122 -17.16 -0.27 12.56
C ASN A 122 -16.21 -0.39 13.76
N ASN A 123 -15.67 -1.59 14.01
CA ASN A 123 -14.69 -1.82 15.07
C ASN A 123 -13.35 -1.09 14.83
N MET A 124 -13.13 -0.59 13.61
CA MET A 124 -11.91 0.15 13.27
C MET A 124 -12.08 1.66 13.40
N LYS A 125 -13.31 2.17 13.60
CA LYS A 125 -13.64 3.59 13.52
C LYS A 125 -12.84 4.44 14.52
N SER A 126 -12.64 3.95 15.75
CA SER A 126 -11.96 4.70 16.82
C SER A 126 -10.43 4.66 16.75
N ASP A 127 -9.85 3.70 16.02
CA ASP A 127 -8.40 3.42 16.12
C ASP A 127 -7.68 3.61 14.78
N TYR A 128 -8.41 3.83 13.70
CA TYR A 128 -7.84 3.87 12.34
C TYR A 128 -8.37 5.02 11.51
N MET A 129 -7.51 5.59 10.70
CA MET A 129 -7.89 6.57 9.67
C MET A 129 -8.84 5.95 8.63
N THR A 130 -9.75 6.75 8.09
CA THR A 130 -10.69 6.38 7.01
C THR A 130 -10.00 5.66 5.85
N SER A 131 -8.79 6.10 5.45
CA SER A 131 -8.00 5.47 4.40
C SER A 131 -7.57 4.03 4.74
N THR A 132 -7.29 3.73 6.01
CA THR A 132 -6.95 2.38 6.50
C THR A 132 -8.19 1.48 6.51
N ILE A 133 -9.32 2.01 6.94
CA ILE A 133 -10.62 1.31 6.91
C ILE A 133 -10.98 0.95 5.48
N LYS A 134 -10.85 1.89 4.54
CA LYS A 134 -11.08 1.67 3.10
C LYS A 134 -10.17 0.56 2.54
N GLN A 135 -8.89 0.54 2.89
CA GLN A 135 -7.97 -0.52 2.47
C GLN A 135 -8.37 -1.89 3.03
N THR A 136 -8.93 -1.95 4.25
CA THR A 136 -9.44 -3.19 4.85
C THR A 136 -10.70 -3.65 4.11
N TYR A 137 -11.62 -2.73 3.80
CA TYR A 137 -12.77 -3.00 2.94
C TYR A 137 -12.34 -3.57 1.57
N ASP A 138 -11.37 -2.93 0.90
CA ASP A 138 -10.86 -3.39 -0.41
C ASP A 138 -10.21 -4.78 -0.31
N THR A 139 -9.57 -5.09 0.81
CA THR A 139 -9.01 -6.43 1.09
C THR A 139 -10.11 -7.47 1.20
N MET A 140 -11.17 -7.20 1.97
CA MET A 140 -12.33 -8.09 2.08
C MET A 140 -13.05 -8.22 0.73
N ARG A 141 -13.23 -7.12 0.02
CA ARG A 141 -13.82 -7.12 -1.33
C ARG A 141 -13.05 -8.05 -2.27
N GLY A 142 -11.73 -7.94 -2.31
CA GLY A 142 -10.88 -8.81 -3.11
C GLY A 142 -10.94 -10.28 -2.70
N LEU A 143 -11.00 -10.57 -1.39
CA LEU A 143 -11.10 -11.91 -0.84
C LEU A 143 -12.44 -12.58 -1.22
N PHE A 144 -13.55 -11.89 -1.00
CA PHE A 144 -14.88 -12.44 -1.30
C PHE A 144 -15.20 -12.46 -2.80
N TRP A 145 -14.60 -11.56 -3.59
CA TRP A 145 -14.61 -11.69 -5.06
C TRP A 145 -13.88 -12.95 -5.52
N PHE A 146 -12.75 -13.29 -4.90
CA PHE A 146 -12.06 -14.55 -5.16
C PHE A 146 -12.94 -15.75 -4.78
N ALA A 147 -13.71 -15.64 -3.70
CA ALA A 147 -14.66 -16.68 -3.30
C ALA A 147 -15.76 -16.88 -4.34
N VAL A 148 -16.32 -15.81 -4.89
CA VAL A 148 -17.33 -15.89 -5.97
C VAL A 148 -16.73 -16.48 -7.23
N ALA A 149 -15.55 -16.00 -7.65
CA ALA A 149 -14.87 -16.47 -8.87
C ALA A 149 -14.43 -17.95 -8.83
N ASN A 150 -14.37 -18.55 -7.63
CA ASN A 150 -14.03 -19.98 -7.44
C ASN A 150 -15.18 -20.76 -6.82
N ASP A 151 -16.40 -20.29 -6.96
CA ASP A 151 -17.65 -20.98 -6.63
C ASP A 151 -17.81 -21.37 -5.15
N PHE A 152 -17.11 -20.69 -4.22
CA PHE A 152 -17.32 -20.88 -2.78
C PHE A 152 -18.65 -20.27 -2.32
N ILE A 153 -19.10 -19.18 -2.94
CA ILE A 153 -20.37 -18.48 -2.71
C ILE A 153 -20.91 -17.92 -4.03
N SER A 154 -22.21 -17.74 -4.15
CA SER A 154 -22.86 -17.13 -5.32
C SER A 154 -22.68 -15.61 -5.39
N ASP A 155 -22.67 -14.94 -4.22
CA ASP A 155 -22.65 -13.49 -4.12
C ASP A 155 -21.65 -13.03 -3.05
N SER A 156 -20.96 -11.94 -3.30
CA SER A 156 -20.05 -11.35 -2.32
C SER A 156 -20.81 -10.63 -1.20
N PRO A 157 -20.59 -10.97 0.09
CA PRO A 157 -21.22 -10.26 1.21
C PRO A 157 -20.73 -8.82 1.35
N VAL A 158 -19.64 -8.43 0.68
CA VAL A 158 -19.07 -7.08 0.73
C VAL A 158 -19.85 -6.12 -0.18
N THR A 159 -20.31 -6.60 -1.33
CA THR A 159 -20.98 -5.77 -2.36
C THR A 159 -22.46 -6.06 -2.51
N LYS A 160 -22.98 -7.08 -1.82
CA LYS A 160 -24.39 -7.49 -1.92
C LYS A 160 -25.31 -6.36 -1.43
N GLY A 161 -26.15 -5.88 -2.34
CA GLY A 161 -27.17 -4.85 -2.05
C GLY A 161 -26.63 -3.47 -1.71
N ASN A 162 -25.30 -3.21 -1.90
CA ASN A 162 -24.65 -1.94 -1.55
C ASN A 162 -24.91 -1.48 -0.09
N ILE A 163 -25.08 -2.42 0.85
CA ILE A 163 -25.46 -2.13 2.24
C ILE A 163 -24.23 -1.79 3.10
N VAL A 164 -23.04 -2.26 2.68
CA VAL A 164 -21.82 -2.04 3.46
C VAL A 164 -21.28 -0.65 3.16
N GLU A 165 -21.22 0.17 4.22
CA GLU A 165 -20.69 1.52 4.18
C GLU A 165 -19.31 1.57 4.84
N ILE A 166 -18.45 2.44 4.32
CA ILE A 166 -17.13 2.68 4.92
C ILE A 166 -17.31 3.78 5.97
N PRO A 167 -17.20 3.47 7.28
CA PRO A 167 -17.36 4.48 8.30
C PRO A 167 -16.22 5.50 8.23
N GLU A 168 -16.52 6.74 8.54
CA GLU A 168 -15.50 7.76 8.78
C GLU A 168 -14.75 7.40 10.06
N GLY A 169 -13.45 7.19 9.94
CA GLY A 169 -12.53 7.02 11.04
C GLY A 169 -11.89 8.36 11.45
N GLU A 170 -10.70 8.29 12.05
CA GLU A 170 -9.90 9.50 12.25
C GLU A 170 -9.70 10.25 10.94
N GLU A 171 -9.63 11.58 11.00
CA GLU A 171 -9.48 12.44 9.84
C GLU A 171 -8.28 12.00 8.98
N THR A 172 -8.48 12.03 7.68
CA THR A 172 -7.39 11.76 6.73
C THR A 172 -6.35 12.86 6.91
N LYS A 173 -5.10 12.48 7.14
CA LYS A 173 -3.99 13.45 7.22
C LYS A 173 -4.04 14.33 5.97
N VAL A 174 -4.21 15.64 6.16
CA VAL A 174 -4.07 16.64 5.10
C VAL A 174 -2.65 16.48 4.52
N ILE A 175 -2.51 16.71 3.21
CA ILE A 175 -1.20 16.73 2.56
C ILE A 175 -0.34 17.74 3.29
N ASP A 176 0.81 17.27 3.75
CA ASP A 176 1.69 18.00 4.62
C ASP A 176 2.98 18.36 3.88
N PHE A 177 3.49 19.56 4.09
CA PHE A 177 4.70 20.06 3.46
C PHE A 177 5.34 21.14 4.32
N PHE A 178 6.64 21.35 4.19
CA PHE A 178 7.32 22.43 4.86
C PHE A 178 6.85 23.80 4.36
N SER A 179 6.66 24.75 5.25
CA SER A 179 6.69 26.18 4.90
C SER A 179 8.08 26.57 4.35
N VAL A 180 8.19 27.74 3.71
CA VAL A 180 9.49 28.22 3.20
C VAL A 180 10.52 28.34 4.31
N GLU A 181 10.09 28.80 5.48
CA GLU A 181 10.96 29.01 6.64
C GLU A 181 11.40 27.68 7.25
N GLU A 182 10.49 26.73 7.44
CA GLU A 182 10.81 25.37 7.90
C GLU A 182 11.76 24.67 6.93
N GLN A 183 11.52 24.75 5.62
CA GLN A 183 12.40 24.15 4.62
C GLN A 183 13.82 24.73 4.69
N ARG A 184 13.95 26.05 4.83
CA ARG A 184 15.24 26.74 4.96
C ARG A 184 15.95 26.29 6.24
N HIS A 185 15.25 26.31 7.38
CA HIS A 185 15.80 25.91 8.66
C HIS A 185 16.20 24.44 8.68
N PHE A 186 15.33 23.53 8.15
CA PHE A 186 15.66 22.12 8.01
C PHE A 186 16.94 21.88 7.21
N LEU A 187 17.11 22.59 6.08
CA LEU A 187 18.32 22.48 5.27
C LEU A 187 19.56 23.01 5.98
N GLN A 188 19.43 24.06 6.79
CA GLN A 188 20.51 24.57 7.64
C GLN A 188 20.94 23.53 8.68
N VAL A 189 20.00 22.97 9.44
CA VAL A 189 20.25 21.91 10.43
C VAL A 189 20.84 20.64 9.78
N ALA A 190 20.43 20.33 8.55
CA ALA A 190 20.89 19.12 7.85
C ALA A 190 22.25 19.24 7.19
N LYS A 191 22.75 20.47 6.90
CA LYS A 191 23.85 20.78 5.99
C LYS A 191 25.13 19.97 6.24
N ASP A 192 25.56 19.83 7.47
CA ASP A 192 26.79 19.15 7.82
C ASP A 192 26.55 17.72 8.35
N LEU A 193 25.35 17.22 8.19
CA LEU A 193 24.93 15.92 8.67
C LEU A 193 24.78 14.90 7.55
N ALA A 194 24.78 13.62 7.91
CA ALA A 194 24.58 12.55 6.93
C ALA A 194 23.27 12.72 6.15
N TYR A 195 23.27 12.41 4.88
CA TYR A 195 22.13 12.42 3.96
C TYR A 195 21.64 13.82 3.52
N PHE A 196 22.39 14.86 3.74
CA PHE A 196 22.02 16.22 3.30
C PHE A 196 21.77 16.26 1.79
N GLU A 197 22.68 15.69 0.99
CA GLU A 197 22.62 15.71 -0.45
C GLU A 197 21.37 14.97 -0.98
N GLN A 198 20.99 13.88 -0.32
CA GLN A 198 19.78 13.13 -0.66
C GLN A 198 18.49 13.93 -0.33
N PHE A 199 18.48 14.62 0.82
CA PHE A 199 17.35 15.48 1.20
C PHE A 199 17.24 16.68 0.26
N ALA A 200 18.34 17.35 -0.03
CA ALA A 200 18.37 18.45 -0.98
C ALA A 200 17.90 18.00 -2.38
N LEU A 201 18.36 16.84 -2.86
CA LEU A 201 17.92 16.30 -4.15
C LEU A 201 16.41 16.02 -4.16
N MET A 202 15.86 15.41 -3.10
CA MET A 202 14.41 15.14 -3.00
C MET A 202 13.61 16.45 -3.01
N LEU A 203 14.03 17.45 -2.26
CA LEU A 203 13.37 18.77 -2.19
C LEU A 203 13.49 19.59 -3.48
N LEU A 204 14.55 19.38 -4.29
CA LEU A 204 14.80 20.13 -5.53
C LEU A 204 14.27 19.43 -6.78
N THR A 205 13.89 18.16 -6.71
CA THR A 205 13.47 17.38 -7.89
C THR A 205 12.13 16.67 -7.73
N GLY A 206 11.62 16.53 -6.51
CA GLY A 206 10.42 15.76 -6.22
C GLY A 206 10.55 14.26 -6.47
N MET A 207 11.77 13.71 -6.59
CA MET A 207 12.01 12.29 -6.76
C MET A 207 11.49 11.49 -5.55
N ARG A 208 10.97 10.29 -5.80
CA ARG A 208 10.63 9.36 -4.73
C ARG A 208 11.89 8.83 -4.05
N VAL A 209 11.82 8.51 -2.78
CA VAL A 209 12.98 7.98 -2.04
C VAL A 209 13.61 6.75 -2.70
N SER A 210 12.81 5.82 -3.26
CA SER A 210 13.32 4.65 -3.97
C SER A 210 14.01 4.99 -5.31
N GLU A 211 13.65 6.11 -5.93
CA GLU A 211 14.30 6.65 -7.12
C GLU A 211 15.64 7.30 -6.75
N VAL A 212 15.70 8.00 -5.63
CA VAL A 212 16.95 8.58 -5.11
C VAL A 212 17.93 7.49 -4.66
N VAL A 213 17.44 6.48 -3.95
CA VAL A 213 18.25 5.32 -3.54
C VAL A 213 18.83 4.57 -4.75
N GLY A 214 18.04 4.43 -5.82
CA GLY A 214 18.43 3.75 -7.05
C GLY A 214 19.06 4.65 -8.13
N LEU A 215 19.36 5.91 -7.82
CA LEU A 215 19.95 6.82 -8.79
C LEU A 215 21.38 6.40 -9.10
N THR A 216 21.65 6.18 -10.40
CA THR A 216 22.99 5.84 -10.91
C THR A 216 23.56 7.00 -11.72
N TRP A 217 24.89 7.09 -11.78
CA TRP A 217 25.59 8.09 -12.61
C TRP A 217 25.24 7.93 -14.09
N SER A 218 25.05 6.71 -14.56
CA SER A 218 24.60 6.44 -15.94
C SER A 218 23.22 7.02 -16.29
N CYS A 219 22.42 7.38 -15.28
CA CYS A 219 21.12 8.04 -15.45
C CYS A 219 21.18 9.58 -15.34
N VAL A 220 22.35 10.16 -15.06
CA VAL A 220 22.56 11.59 -14.86
C VAL A 220 23.30 12.18 -16.05
N ASP A 221 22.72 13.18 -16.72
CA ASP A 221 23.35 13.96 -17.77
C ASP A 221 23.44 15.42 -17.29
N LEU A 222 24.63 15.80 -16.81
CA LEU A 222 24.87 17.15 -16.26
C LEU A 222 24.93 18.22 -17.33
N GLU A 223 25.30 17.88 -18.58
CA GLU A 223 25.37 18.83 -19.70
C GLU A 223 23.94 19.15 -20.16
N LYS A 224 23.10 18.13 -20.38
CA LYS A 224 21.68 18.32 -20.73
C LYS A 224 20.82 18.72 -19.55
N ARG A 225 21.36 18.71 -18.34
CA ARG A 225 20.64 18.95 -17.07
C ARG A 225 19.42 18.05 -16.94
N THR A 226 19.64 16.73 -17.05
CA THR A 226 18.55 15.77 -16.95
C THR A 226 18.92 14.58 -16.07
N ILE A 227 17.90 14.04 -15.39
CA ILE A 227 17.95 12.75 -14.71
C ILE A 227 16.91 11.83 -15.34
N THR A 228 17.33 10.66 -15.78
CA THR A 228 16.44 9.64 -16.32
C THR A 228 15.99 8.69 -15.20
N ILE A 229 14.69 8.57 -14.97
CA ILE A 229 14.11 7.63 -14.01
C ILE A 229 13.58 6.43 -14.80
N ASP A 230 14.30 5.33 -14.81
CA ASP A 230 13.94 4.08 -15.50
C ASP A 230 13.97 2.85 -14.59
N LYS A 231 14.57 2.96 -13.42
CA LYS A 231 14.73 1.90 -12.43
C LYS A 231 14.59 2.46 -11.01
N VAL A 232 14.33 1.58 -10.08
CA VAL A 232 14.28 1.85 -8.64
C VAL A 232 15.05 0.79 -7.89
N LEU A 233 15.61 1.14 -6.74
CA LEU A 233 16.29 0.20 -5.87
C LEU A 233 15.53 0.11 -4.54
N GLU A 234 15.09 -1.07 -4.19
CA GLU A 234 14.32 -1.33 -2.99
C GLU A 234 14.96 -2.43 -2.15
N TYR A 235 14.92 -2.26 -0.84
CA TYR A 235 15.31 -3.33 0.07
C TYR A 235 14.09 -4.22 0.32
N ARG A 236 14.18 -5.50 -0.05
CA ARG A 236 13.13 -6.50 0.14
C ARG A 236 13.53 -7.47 1.21
N TYR A 237 12.59 -7.74 2.12
CA TYR A 237 12.69 -8.80 3.10
C TYR A 237 12.17 -10.08 2.46
N GLN A 238 13.00 -11.11 2.29
CA GLN A 238 12.54 -12.38 1.75
C GLN A 238 11.77 -13.16 2.81
N ARG A 239 10.62 -13.72 2.41
CA ARG A 239 9.92 -14.71 3.21
C ARG A 239 10.66 -16.03 3.16
N ARG A 240 10.77 -16.73 4.30
CA ARG A 240 11.07 -18.15 4.30
C ARG A 240 10.01 -18.87 3.46
N LYS A 241 10.42 -19.73 2.52
CA LYS A 241 9.51 -20.63 1.81
C LYS A 241 8.76 -21.58 2.76
N ASP A 242 9.32 -21.81 3.94
CA ASP A 242 8.81 -22.72 4.97
C ASP A 242 8.03 -21.98 6.07
N ALA A 243 7.83 -20.68 5.99
CA ALA A 243 6.87 -19.97 6.80
C ALA A 243 5.46 -20.23 6.22
N GLU A 244 5.05 -21.48 6.21
CA GLU A 244 3.65 -21.82 6.37
C GLU A 244 3.22 -21.07 7.65
N LEU A 245 2.71 -19.85 7.41
CA LEU A 245 1.66 -19.25 8.20
C LEU A 245 1.89 -19.02 9.70
N GLU A 246 3.10 -19.06 10.22
CA GLU A 246 3.39 -18.45 11.52
C GLU A 246 3.51 -16.93 11.41
N PHE A 247 2.38 -16.29 11.14
CA PHE A 247 2.26 -14.84 11.23
C PHE A 247 2.12 -14.32 12.67
N GLU A 248 2.24 -15.17 13.66
CA GLU A 248 2.08 -14.79 15.06
C GLU A 248 3.24 -14.00 15.65
N LYS A 249 4.38 -13.87 14.95
CA LYS A 249 5.51 -13.05 15.45
C LYS A 249 6.17 -12.29 14.31
N THR A 250 5.70 -11.10 14.02
CA THR A 250 6.39 -10.10 13.20
C THR A 250 7.63 -9.53 13.89
N LYS A 251 8.50 -10.38 14.40
CA LYS A 251 9.89 -10.01 14.60
C LYS A 251 10.64 -10.40 13.33
N ILE A 252 11.03 -9.40 12.55
CA ILE A 252 11.95 -9.50 11.43
C ILE A 252 13.20 -10.23 11.93
N VAL A 253 13.27 -11.55 11.70
CA VAL A 253 14.42 -12.35 12.08
C VAL A 253 15.47 -12.16 11.01
N ARG A 254 16.59 -11.51 11.34
CA ARG A 254 17.81 -11.56 10.52
C ARG A 254 18.20 -13.02 10.36
N VAL A 255 18.12 -13.56 9.15
CA VAL A 255 18.47 -14.94 8.87
C VAL A 255 20.01 -15.07 8.90
N ARG A 256 20.53 -15.81 9.88
CA ARG A 256 21.91 -16.28 9.87
C ARG A 256 22.04 -17.53 8.98
N LYS A 257 23.22 -17.75 8.40
CA LYS A 257 23.55 -18.93 7.59
C LYS A 257 23.05 -20.22 8.25
N SER A 258 22.35 -21.03 7.50
CA SER A 258 21.97 -22.38 7.90
C SER A 258 23.24 -23.20 8.19
N LYS A 259 23.20 -24.02 9.25
CA LYS A 259 24.29 -24.96 9.59
C LYS A 259 24.58 -26.01 8.50
N ASN A 260 23.74 -26.14 7.49
CA ASN A 260 23.82 -27.16 6.44
C ASN A 260 24.18 -26.60 5.06
N GLY A 261 24.83 -25.43 4.95
CA GLY A 261 25.43 -24.94 3.70
C GLY A 261 24.48 -24.65 2.54
N LYS A 262 23.15 -24.76 2.70
CA LYS A 262 22.21 -24.38 1.66
C LYS A 262 21.90 -22.88 1.77
N ASP A 263 22.08 -22.15 0.65
CA ASP A 263 21.73 -20.75 0.52
C ASP A 263 20.26 -20.53 0.88
N VAL A 264 20.05 -19.99 2.08
CA VAL A 264 18.73 -19.48 2.45
C VAL A 264 18.60 -18.10 1.78
N PRO A 265 17.54 -17.83 1.03
CA PRO A 265 17.37 -16.54 0.39
C PRO A 265 17.43 -15.42 1.44
N VAL A 266 18.41 -14.54 1.30
CA VAL A 266 18.71 -13.47 2.24
C VAL A 266 17.88 -12.24 1.88
N ASP A 267 17.40 -11.51 2.90
CA ASP A 267 16.97 -10.13 2.74
C ASP A 267 18.01 -9.37 1.91
N GLY A 268 17.57 -8.60 0.92
CA GLY A 268 18.51 -7.94 0.04
C GLY A 268 17.94 -6.83 -0.79
N TRP A 269 18.86 -6.10 -1.39
CA TRP A 269 18.57 -5.08 -2.37
C TRP A 269 18.11 -5.72 -3.68
N ARG A 270 17.10 -5.10 -4.32
CA ARG A 270 16.61 -5.54 -5.62
C ARG A 270 16.34 -4.36 -6.52
N TRP A 271 16.89 -4.42 -7.69
CA TRP A 271 16.52 -3.55 -8.79
C TRP A 271 15.10 -3.86 -9.24
N GLY A 272 14.27 -2.86 -9.38
CA GLY A 272 12.89 -2.95 -9.85
C GLY A 272 12.61 -1.96 -10.96
N LYS A 273 11.55 -2.25 -11.73
CA LYS A 273 10.99 -1.26 -12.64
C LYS A 273 10.15 -0.28 -11.83
N PRO A 274 10.06 0.99 -12.24
CA PRO A 274 9.13 1.94 -11.66
C PRO A 274 7.69 1.38 -11.66
N LYS A 275 6.90 1.74 -10.64
CA LYS A 275 5.60 1.12 -10.35
C LYS A 275 4.59 1.17 -11.51
N THR A 276 4.67 2.20 -12.35
CA THR A 276 3.81 2.39 -13.53
C THR A 276 4.63 2.75 -14.75
N VAL A 277 4.08 2.58 -15.95
CA VAL A 277 4.72 3.01 -17.20
C VAL A 277 5.03 4.51 -17.18
N HIS A 278 4.14 5.32 -16.63
CA HIS A 278 4.30 6.78 -16.48
C HIS A 278 5.40 7.17 -15.48
N SER A 279 5.85 6.25 -14.64
CA SER A 279 6.97 6.51 -13.72
C SER A 279 8.33 6.52 -14.42
N LYS A 280 8.44 5.93 -15.62
CA LYS A 280 9.61 6.15 -16.49
C LYS A 280 9.52 7.56 -17.07
N ARG A 281 10.51 8.39 -16.76
CA ARG A 281 10.48 9.80 -17.16
C ARG A 281 11.87 10.41 -17.14
N ILE A 282 11.98 11.54 -17.80
CA ILE A 282 13.14 12.43 -17.71
C ILE A 282 12.74 13.63 -16.85
N ILE A 283 13.54 13.95 -15.85
CA ILE A 283 13.41 15.13 -15.00
C ILE A 283 14.45 16.14 -15.45
N HIS A 284 14.04 17.37 -15.78
CA HIS A 284 14.96 18.48 -15.97
C HIS A 284 15.36 19.02 -14.61
N ILE A 285 16.66 19.27 -14.42
CA ILE A 285 17.23 19.70 -13.15
C ILE A 285 17.76 21.13 -13.23
N SER A 286 17.62 21.85 -12.13
CA SER A 286 18.12 23.21 -12.00
C SER A 286 19.66 23.24 -11.88
N GLN A 287 20.25 24.41 -12.04
CA GLN A 287 21.69 24.60 -11.88
C GLN A 287 22.17 24.18 -10.47
N GLN A 288 21.37 24.43 -9.45
CA GLN A 288 21.68 24.04 -8.06
C GLN A 288 21.80 22.52 -7.91
N VAL A 289 20.95 21.75 -8.59
CA VAL A 289 21.05 20.28 -8.61
C VAL A 289 22.28 19.82 -9.37
N VAL A 290 22.65 20.50 -10.47
CA VAL A 290 23.89 20.21 -11.20
C VAL A 290 25.11 20.41 -10.30
N GLU A 291 25.17 21.51 -9.56
CA GLU A 291 26.26 21.80 -8.63
C GLU A 291 26.33 20.79 -7.48
N LEU A 292 25.17 20.43 -6.91
CA LEU A 292 25.08 19.39 -5.89
C LEU A 292 25.65 18.06 -6.40
N LEU A 293 25.27 17.64 -7.60
CA LEU A 293 25.73 16.37 -8.19
C LEU A 293 27.19 16.45 -8.63
N LYS A 294 27.67 17.59 -9.14
CA LYS A 294 29.10 17.80 -9.44
C LYS A 294 29.97 17.60 -8.20
N GLY A 295 29.54 18.10 -7.04
CA GLY A 295 30.26 17.87 -5.77
C GLY A 295 30.36 16.42 -5.34
N LEU A 296 29.59 15.52 -5.97
CA LEU A 296 29.58 14.08 -5.69
C LEU A 296 30.31 13.25 -6.78
N GLN A 297 30.81 13.87 -7.85
CA GLN A 297 31.45 13.15 -8.97
C GLN A 297 32.72 12.39 -8.53
N ASP A 298 33.45 12.88 -7.55
CA ASP A 298 34.60 12.20 -6.95
C ASP A 298 34.22 10.93 -6.16
N ARG A 299 32.94 10.60 -6.14
CA ARG A 299 32.37 9.40 -5.50
C ARG A 299 32.81 9.20 -4.04
N PRO A 300 32.59 10.19 -3.15
CA PRO A 300 33.11 10.17 -1.78
C PRO A 300 32.51 9.01 -0.93
N TYR A 301 31.49 8.33 -1.44
CA TYR A 301 30.79 7.21 -0.79
C TYR A 301 31.19 5.85 -1.34
N LEU A 302 31.93 5.80 -2.46
CA LEU A 302 32.40 4.55 -3.06
C LEU A 302 33.54 3.97 -2.23
N ARG A 303 33.51 2.69 -1.97
CA ARG A 303 34.52 1.91 -1.23
C ARG A 303 35.05 0.78 -2.09
N ASP A 304 36.25 0.28 -1.79
CA ASP A 304 36.84 -0.85 -2.51
C ASP A 304 35.99 -2.12 -2.39
N ASP A 305 35.35 -2.31 -1.21
CA ASP A 305 34.49 -3.44 -0.89
C ASP A 305 33.02 -3.26 -1.34
N THR A 306 32.68 -2.15 -2.03
CA THR A 306 31.35 -1.94 -2.60
C THR A 306 31.06 -2.98 -3.69
N PRO A 307 29.95 -3.76 -3.59
CA PRO A 307 29.56 -4.72 -4.61
C PRO A 307 29.42 -4.07 -5.99
N GLU A 308 29.84 -4.80 -7.04
CA GLU A 308 29.85 -4.30 -8.42
C GLU A 308 28.52 -3.74 -8.87
N GLU A 309 27.42 -4.40 -8.49
CA GLU A 309 26.04 -3.97 -8.84
C GLU A 309 25.63 -2.61 -8.27
N PHE A 310 26.37 -2.08 -7.26
CA PHE A 310 26.08 -0.80 -6.62
C PHE A 310 27.14 0.27 -6.93
N ARG A 311 28.19 -0.06 -7.64
CA ARG A 311 29.30 0.88 -7.93
C ARG A 311 28.89 2.10 -8.74
N ASP A 312 27.82 1.98 -9.55
CA ASP A 312 27.29 3.11 -10.33
C ASP A 312 26.30 3.99 -9.56
N LEU A 313 25.93 3.63 -8.32
CA LEU A 313 25.03 4.46 -7.51
C LEU A 313 25.68 5.81 -7.16
N VAL A 314 24.87 6.87 -7.21
CA VAL A 314 25.24 8.21 -6.78
C VAL A 314 25.39 8.25 -5.26
N PHE A 315 24.52 7.56 -4.54
CA PHE A 315 24.45 7.58 -3.08
C PHE A 315 24.68 6.22 -2.46
N LEU A 316 25.70 6.13 -1.63
CA LEU A 316 26.03 4.98 -0.83
C LEU A 316 26.27 5.40 0.64
N CYS A 317 26.17 4.49 1.57
CA CYS A 317 26.56 4.72 2.95
C CYS A 317 28.07 4.77 3.08
N LYS A 318 28.65 5.87 3.53
CA LYS A 318 30.11 6.04 3.75
C LYS A 318 30.74 4.92 4.55
N LYS A 319 30.03 4.39 5.55
CA LYS A 319 30.54 3.36 6.46
C LYS A 319 30.56 1.96 5.86
N THR A 320 29.62 1.65 4.95
CA THR A 320 29.38 0.27 4.48
C THR A 320 29.51 0.08 2.98
N GLY A 321 29.63 1.15 2.19
CA GLY A 321 29.60 1.08 0.73
C GLY A 321 28.28 0.53 0.14
N MET A 322 27.23 0.42 0.96
CA MET A 322 25.94 -0.17 0.58
C MET A 322 24.86 0.91 0.42
N PRO A 323 23.83 0.66 -0.38
CA PRO A 323 22.68 1.55 -0.45
C PRO A 323 22.01 1.74 0.93
N VAL A 324 21.36 2.88 1.13
CA VAL A 324 20.68 3.23 2.39
C VAL A 324 19.19 2.95 2.29
N ARG A 325 18.61 2.27 3.27
CA ARG A 325 17.18 1.94 3.29
C ARG A 325 16.32 3.20 3.47
N SER A 326 15.16 3.24 2.83
CA SER A 326 14.23 4.40 2.89
C SER A 326 13.85 4.81 4.32
N ASN A 327 13.55 3.83 5.19
CA ASN A 327 13.22 4.12 6.59
C ASN A 327 14.38 4.76 7.39
N THR A 328 15.62 4.60 6.94
CA THR A 328 16.77 5.28 7.55
C THR A 328 16.71 6.78 7.27
N TYR A 329 16.28 7.17 6.05
CA TYR A 329 16.07 8.57 5.71
C TYR A 329 14.92 9.19 6.53
N ASP A 330 13.77 8.50 6.65
CA ASP A 330 12.65 9.00 7.45
C ASP A 330 13.05 9.20 8.93
N ASN A 331 13.80 8.25 9.51
CA ASN A 331 14.33 8.40 10.86
C ASN A 331 15.34 9.56 10.97
N ALA A 332 16.14 9.78 9.93
CA ALA A 332 17.09 10.87 9.90
C ALA A 332 16.38 12.23 9.75
N ILE A 333 15.33 12.34 8.94
CA ILE A 333 14.48 13.53 8.82
C ILE A 333 13.88 13.87 10.18
N ARG A 334 13.26 12.88 10.84
CA ARG A 334 12.64 13.08 12.16
C ARG A 334 13.62 13.68 13.16
N LYS A 335 14.84 13.13 13.25
CA LYS A 335 15.88 13.68 14.16
C LYS A 335 16.27 15.12 13.83
N ARG A 336 16.29 15.54 12.55
CA ARG A 336 16.57 16.91 12.16
C ARG A 336 15.44 17.85 12.53
N ILE A 337 14.21 17.39 12.37
CA ILE A 337 13.02 18.13 12.80
C ILE A 337 13.02 18.32 14.32
N ASP A 338 13.42 17.30 15.10
CA ASP A 338 13.57 17.43 16.55
C ASP A 338 14.58 18.53 16.94
N VAL A 339 15.75 18.57 16.25
CA VAL A 339 16.77 19.60 16.46
C VAL A 339 16.21 20.98 16.06
N MET A 340 15.66 21.10 14.85
CA MET A 340 15.06 22.34 14.35
C MET A 340 13.98 22.88 15.32
N THR A 341 13.09 22.01 15.78
CA THR A 341 12.03 22.38 16.73
C THR A 341 12.60 22.82 18.07
N SER A 342 13.68 22.17 18.54
CA SER A 342 14.36 22.55 19.78
C SER A 342 14.98 23.94 19.69
N GLU A 343 15.60 24.28 18.56
CA GLU A 343 16.16 25.61 18.29
C GLU A 343 15.06 26.67 18.22
N ILE A 344 13.95 26.39 17.51
CA ILE A 344 12.79 27.28 17.46
C ILE A 344 12.23 27.52 18.88
N ASN A 345 12.06 26.45 19.66
CA ASN A 345 11.51 26.56 21.03
C ASN A 345 12.43 27.29 21.98
N ALA A 346 13.75 27.20 21.84
CA ALA A 346 14.70 28.00 22.60
C ALA A 346 14.52 29.50 22.30
N ASN A 347 14.39 29.87 21.03
CA ASN A 347 14.13 31.25 20.60
C ASN A 347 12.76 31.76 21.10
N ARG A 348 11.72 30.95 21.01
CA ARG A 348 10.37 31.28 21.50
C ARG A 348 10.35 31.49 23.02
N LYS A 349 11.06 30.65 23.75
CA LYS A 349 11.22 30.83 25.23
C LYS A 349 11.88 32.14 25.57
N ALA A 350 12.92 32.55 24.83
CA ALA A 350 13.57 33.86 25.03
C ALA A 350 12.63 35.04 24.76
N GLN A 351 11.59 34.84 23.93
CA GLN A 351 10.56 35.83 23.59
C GLN A 351 9.31 35.71 24.46
N GLY A 352 9.28 34.81 25.48
CA GLY A 352 8.11 34.57 26.32
C GLY A 352 6.95 33.87 25.65
N LEU A 353 7.17 33.23 24.48
CA LEU A 353 6.16 32.51 23.70
C LEU A 353 6.09 31.04 24.09
N ALA A 354 4.89 30.44 23.98
CA ALA A 354 4.68 29.00 24.21
C ALA A 354 5.45 28.14 23.21
N PRO A 355 5.97 26.98 23.63
CA PRO A 355 6.65 26.05 22.71
C PRO A 355 5.67 25.47 21.67
N ILE A 356 6.22 25.10 20.48
CA ILE A 356 5.50 24.39 19.43
C ILE A 356 5.87 22.93 19.42
N ALA A 357 4.96 22.08 18.91
CA ALA A 357 5.22 20.66 18.67
C ALA A 357 6.06 20.45 17.40
N PRO A 358 6.83 19.36 17.30
CA PRO A 358 7.54 19.03 16.07
C PRO A 358 6.57 18.75 14.92
N HIS A 359 6.81 19.36 13.77
CA HIS A 359 6.10 19.12 12.52
C HIS A 359 6.78 17.99 11.74
N TYR A 360 6.40 16.73 12.03
CA TYR A 360 7.06 15.58 11.45
C TYR A 360 6.63 15.31 10.01
N LEU A 361 7.60 15.37 9.10
CA LEU A 361 7.47 15.00 7.71
C LEU A 361 8.28 13.74 7.39
N SER A 362 7.94 13.09 6.27
CA SER A 362 8.63 11.94 5.69
C SER A 362 9.30 12.30 4.35
N CYS A 363 10.08 11.38 3.77
CA CYS A 363 10.60 11.54 2.41
C CYS A 363 9.50 11.78 1.36
N HIS A 364 8.28 11.31 1.59
CA HIS A 364 7.18 11.54 0.65
C HIS A 364 6.65 12.97 0.73
N ASP A 365 6.63 13.54 1.91
CA ASP A 365 6.19 14.92 2.14
C ASP A 365 7.20 15.94 1.55
N PHE A 366 8.48 15.57 1.41
CA PHE A 366 9.47 16.37 0.64
C PHE A 366 9.07 16.53 -0.83
N ARG A 367 8.46 15.51 -1.41
CA ARG A 367 7.91 15.59 -2.75
C ARG A 367 6.68 16.49 -2.82
N HIS A 368 5.86 16.52 -1.78
CA HIS A 368 4.77 17.49 -1.65
C HIS A 368 5.32 18.90 -1.50
N THR A 369 6.34 19.11 -0.67
CA THR A 369 7.05 20.38 -0.53
C THR A 369 7.60 20.87 -1.88
N TYR A 370 8.26 19.98 -2.66
CA TYR A 370 8.72 20.34 -4.01
C TYR A 370 7.58 20.81 -4.92
N ALA A 371 6.47 20.06 -4.95
CA ALA A 371 5.34 20.38 -5.80
C ALA A 371 4.71 21.73 -5.44
N THR A 372 4.52 21.99 -4.14
CA THR A 372 4.02 23.28 -3.64
C THR A 372 4.95 24.43 -4.03
N ARG A 373 6.27 24.29 -3.80
CA ARG A 373 7.25 25.33 -4.19
C ARG A 373 7.27 25.55 -5.70
N PHE A 374 7.12 24.50 -6.49
CA PHE A 374 7.07 24.60 -7.94
C PHE A 374 5.85 25.42 -8.41
N ILE A 375 4.67 25.16 -7.82
CA ILE A 375 3.43 25.90 -8.10
C ILE A 375 3.57 27.36 -7.68
N GLU A 376 4.03 27.63 -6.48
CA GLU A 376 4.26 28.99 -5.98
C GLU A 376 5.24 29.79 -6.84
N SER A 377 6.29 29.14 -7.38
CA SER A 377 7.27 29.80 -8.24
C SER A 377 6.74 30.13 -9.65
N ALA A 378 5.61 29.59 -10.05
CA ALA A 378 5.06 29.68 -11.40
C ALA A 378 3.76 30.51 -11.47
N LYS A 379 3.57 31.45 -10.53
CA LYS A 379 2.33 32.26 -10.39
C LYS A 379 1.92 32.99 -11.68
N ASP A 380 2.88 33.41 -12.51
CA ASP A 380 2.65 34.12 -13.79
C ASP A 380 2.63 33.18 -15.01
N ALA A 381 2.69 31.86 -14.79
CA ALA A 381 2.74 30.88 -15.87
C ALA A 381 1.34 30.37 -16.27
N ASN A 382 1.22 29.87 -17.50
CA ASN A 382 0.03 29.14 -17.91
C ASN A 382 -0.17 27.90 -17.02
N TYR A 383 -1.17 27.94 -16.14
CA TYR A 383 -1.46 26.90 -15.16
C TYR A 383 -1.61 25.51 -15.79
N ALA A 384 -2.28 25.40 -16.95
CA ALA A 384 -2.43 24.12 -17.63
C ALA A 384 -1.08 23.51 -18.04
N LYS A 385 -0.15 24.33 -18.53
CA LYS A 385 1.21 23.91 -18.90
C LYS A 385 2.02 23.54 -17.67
N MET A 386 1.90 24.33 -16.60
CA MET A 386 2.56 24.10 -15.31
C MET A 386 2.12 22.76 -14.69
N TYR A 387 0.82 22.54 -14.52
CA TYR A 387 0.30 21.28 -13.94
C TYR A 387 0.65 20.07 -14.80
N LYS A 388 0.62 20.21 -16.14
CA LYS A 388 1.04 19.14 -17.07
C LYS A 388 2.52 18.79 -16.90
N TYR A 389 3.38 19.80 -16.77
CA TYR A 389 4.80 19.59 -16.52
C TYR A 389 5.04 18.94 -15.16
N LEU A 390 4.43 19.48 -14.10
CA LEU A 390 4.55 18.95 -12.74
C LEU A 390 4.08 17.50 -12.65
N SER A 391 2.92 17.17 -13.22
CA SER A 391 2.40 15.80 -13.28
C SER A 391 3.38 14.85 -13.99
N LYS A 392 3.96 15.28 -15.12
CA LYS A 392 4.97 14.52 -15.85
C LYS A 392 6.27 14.36 -15.04
N SER A 393 6.76 15.44 -14.46
CA SER A 393 7.99 15.45 -13.65
C SER A 393 7.85 14.55 -12.42
N LEU A 394 6.71 14.58 -11.76
CA LEU A 394 6.40 13.71 -10.63
C LEU A 394 6.11 12.26 -11.05
N GLY A 395 5.76 11.99 -12.31
CA GLY A 395 5.38 10.67 -12.82
C GLY A 395 4.06 10.18 -12.21
N HIS A 396 3.05 11.06 -12.17
CA HIS A 396 1.68 10.69 -11.87
C HIS A 396 1.04 10.01 -13.09
N SER A 397 0.16 9.03 -12.84
CA SER A 397 -0.53 8.30 -13.91
C SER A 397 -1.60 9.14 -14.62
N SER A 398 -2.10 10.18 -13.96
CA SER A 398 -3.06 11.14 -14.47
C SER A 398 -2.74 12.53 -13.93
N ILE A 399 -3.03 13.56 -14.72
CA ILE A 399 -2.95 14.95 -14.28
C ILE A 399 -3.94 15.26 -13.15
N SER A 400 -5.08 14.55 -13.13
CA SER A 400 -6.08 14.71 -12.05
C SER A 400 -5.48 14.48 -10.67
N ILE A 401 -4.56 13.54 -10.50
CA ILE A 401 -3.86 13.33 -9.22
C ILE A 401 -3.12 14.61 -8.78
N THR A 402 -2.52 15.33 -9.71
CA THR A 402 -1.80 16.57 -9.39
C THR A 402 -2.79 17.69 -9.07
N LEU A 403 -3.86 17.80 -9.84
CA LEU A 403 -4.93 18.78 -9.60
C LEU A 403 -5.63 18.54 -8.26
N ASP A 404 -6.08 17.31 -7.99
CA ASP A 404 -6.75 16.92 -6.73
C ASP A 404 -5.88 17.22 -5.49
N LEU A 405 -4.56 17.08 -5.63
CA LEU A 405 -3.64 17.33 -4.53
C LEU A 405 -3.31 18.82 -4.30
N TYR A 406 -3.28 19.62 -5.35
CA TYR A 406 -2.68 20.97 -5.29
C TYR A 406 -3.59 22.08 -5.83
N SER A 407 -4.83 21.82 -6.29
CA SER A 407 -5.73 22.86 -6.81
C SER A 407 -6.04 23.94 -5.78
N HIS A 408 -6.14 23.57 -4.51
CA HIS A 408 -6.40 24.51 -3.40
C HIS A 408 -5.32 25.62 -3.27
N LEU A 409 -4.11 25.41 -3.82
CA LEU A 409 -3.06 26.43 -3.81
C LEU A 409 -3.29 27.55 -4.84
N THR A 410 -4.26 27.38 -5.73
CA THR A 410 -4.62 28.32 -6.80
C THR A 410 -6.02 28.91 -6.65
N GLU A 411 -6.71 28.65 -5.53
CA GLU A 411 -8.08 29.14 -5.29
C GLU A 411 -8.19 30.68 -5.24
N GLU A 412 -7.13 31.38 -4.84
CA GLU A 412 -7.08 32.84 -4.91
C GLU A 412 -7.14 33.39 -6.33
N SER A 413 -6.91 32.57 -7.34
CA SER A 413 -6.88 32.97 -8.76
C SER A 413 -8.27 33.00 -9.42
N ASP A 414 -9.33 32.46 -8.80
CA ASP A 414 -10.66 32.39 -9.42
C ASP A 414 -11.25 33.78 -9.66
N MET A 415 -11.02 34.72 -8.74
CA MET A 415 -11.45 36.12 -8.90
C MET A 415 -10.64 36.85 -10.00
N GLU A 416 -9.33 36.61 -10.09
CA GLU A 416 -8.48 37.17 -11.16
C GLU A 416 -8.93 36.64 -12.52
N LEU A 417 -9.14 35.31 -12.65
CA LEU A 417 -9.65 34.71 -13.88
C LEU A 417 -11.01 35.27 -14.30
N MET A 418 -11.92 35.50 -13.33
CA MET A 418 -13.21 36.12 -13.61
C MET A 418 -13.10 37.59 -13.99
N ASN A 419 -12.17 38.33 -13.42
CA ASN A 419 -11.89 39.71 -13.81
C ASN A 419 -11.33 39.79 -15.24
N ASP A 420 -10.33 38.96 -15.56
CA ASP A 420 -9.74 38.85 -16.91
C ASP A 420 -10.80 38.46 -17.94
N PHE A 421 -11.68 37.49 -17.60
CA PHE A 421 -12.80 37.11 -18.44
C PHE A 421 -13.77 38.29 -18.63
N GLY A 422 -14.08 39.01 -17.56
CA GLY A 422 -14.92 40.20 -17.60
C GLY A 422 -14.37 41.31 -18.50
N GLU A 423 -13.06 41.59 -18.39
CA GLU A 423 -12.34 42.55 -19.26
C GLU A 423 -12.34 42.08 -20.71
N TYR A 424 -12.10 40.78 -20.97
CA TYR A 424 -12.18 40.25 -22.34
C TYR A 424 -13.59 40.37 -22.92
N MET A 425 -14.62 40.01 -22.13
CA MET A 425 -16.00 40.13 -22.59
C MET A 425 -16.45 41.57 -22.82
N ALA A 426 -15.97 42.52 -22.02
CA ALA A 426 -16.23 43.96 -22.22
C ALA A 426 -15.69 44.52 -23.55
N GLN A 427 -14.74 43.84 -24.18
CA GLN A 427 -14.21 44.23 -25.53
C GLN A 427 -15.07 43.63 -26.64
N ILE A 428 -15.98 42.68 -26.36
CA ILE A 428 -16.80 41.99 -27.35
C ILE A 428 -18.26 42.54 -27.33
N ILE A 429 -18.72 43.00 -26.17
CA ILE A 429 -20.04 43.59 -25.95
C ILE A 429 -19.98 45.09 -26.19
#